data_cb2b03d852668ddc0811bcbfd5d1243a
#
_entry.id   cb2b03d852668ddc0811bcbfd5d1243a
#
_cell.length_a   1.000
_cell.length_b   1.000
_cell.length_c   1.000
_cell.angle_alpha   90.00
_cell.angle_beta   90.00
_cell.angle_gamma   90.00
#
_symmetry.space_group_name_H-M   'P 1'
#
loop_
_entity.id
_entity.type
_entity.pdbx_description
1 polymer ?
#
loop_
_entity_poly.entity_id
_entity_poly.type
_entity_poly.pdbx_seq_one_letter_code
_entity_poly.pdbx_strand_id
1 'polypeptide(L)'
;GDPLPADQPRAAVASPPGTVAVWPIRRDGSEGNWQISPQTLMSACEKGYVRLGKFTERGMPISYLKSGEQRKVEAGVFPIEGHRADGSIVVDSSGYAPVFVPGTQWRISAHESGGPGGSNLLRSLMPDRRFPFPKSLYAVEDALRFFVASKPRALVLDFFAGSGTTAHAVMRLNRQDGGTRRCLLVTNNEVSIDEANELRRRGVHPGDAEWEALGICDYITKPRIHAAITGKSTTGAPVSGTYGPVDASPMADGFRENAEFFTLTYEDPTLVSLGRRFEAIAPLLWLRAGARGERISEVAAEGWSLPASACYGVLFDTSTWGAFVAAAARRDDLTHAFIVTDSLVEYQQVVARLDPSLRTTRLYADYLRSFEINTRTP
;
A
#
# COMPACT_ATOMS: atom_id res chain seq x y z
N GLY A 1 19.57 -23.09 43.50
CA GLY A 1 20.50 -23.00 44.61
C GLY A 1 20.56 -21.59 45.17
N ASP A 2 20.99 -21.45 46.39
CA ASP A 2 21.07 -20.15 47.04
C ASP A 2 22.09 -19.24 46.38
N PRO A 3 21.86 -17.92 46.38
CA PRO A 3 22.83 -16.96 45.88
C PRO A 3 24.14 -17.06 46.68
N LEU A 4 25.27 -17.08 45.98
CA LEU A 4 26.58 -17.05 46.61
C LEU A 4 26.90 -15.61 47.09
N PRO A 5 27.68 -15.43 48.20
CA PRO A 5 28.09 -14.13 48.64
C PRO A 5 28.90 -13.39 47.55
N ALA A 6 28.54 -12.15 47.26
CA ALA A 6 29.17 -11.35 46.22
C ALA A 6 30.56 -10.84 46.57
N ASP A 7 30.91 -10.85 47.82
CA ASP A 7 32.13 -10.28 48.41
C ASP A 7 33.23 -11.33 48.66
N GLN A 8 32.99 -12.60 48.38
CA GLN A 8 33.96 -13.66 48.59
C GLN A 8 34.72 -14.03 47.29
N PRO A 9 36.07 -14.21 47.39
CA PRO A 9 36.85 -14.73 46.26
C PRO A 9 36.31 -16.15 45.84
N ARG A 10 36.27 -16.40 44.53
CA ARG A 10 35.78 -17.69 44.00
C ARG A 10 36.39 -18.94 44.65
N ALA A 11 37.68 -18.87 44.96
CA ALA A 11 38.42 -19.95 45.61
C ALA A 11 37.98 -20.23 47.06
N ALA A 12 37.32 -19.29 47.71
CA ALA A 12 36.86 -19.39 49.09
C ALA A 12 35.40 -19.88 49.19
N VAL A 13 34.70 -19.99 48.07
CA VAL A 13 33.28 -20.43 48.07
C VAL A 13 33.21 -21.93 48.03
N ALA A 14 32.76 -22.55 49.15
CA ALA A 14 32.50 -23.98 49.19
C ALA A 14 31.13 -24.27 48.59
N SER A 15 31.08 -25.22 47.64
CA SER A 15 29.80 -25.71 47.10
C SER A 15 29.18 -26.72 48.06
N PRO A 16 27.87 -26.65 48.37
CA PRO A 16 27.18 -27.69 49.13
C PRO A 16 27.34 -29.07 48.47
N PRO A 17 27.29 -30.18 49.23
CA PRO A 17 27.39 -31.51 48.67
C PRO A 17 26.41 -31.75 47.52
N GLY A 18 26.89 -32.28 46.40
CA GLY A 18 26.08 -32.54 45.22
C GLY A 18 25.76 -31.31 44.36
N THR A 19 26.35 -30.14 44.66
CA THR A 19 26.18 -28.93 43.85
C THR A 19 27.52 -28.45 43.30
N VAL A 20 27.45 -27.57 42.27
CA VAL A 20 28.59 -26.92 41.64
C VAL A 20 28.35 -25.46 41.54
N ALA A 21 29.31 -24.64 41.96
CA ALA A 21 29.26 -23.21 41.80
C ALA A 21 29.53 -22.83 40.35
N VAL A 22 28.67 -22.02 39.75
CA VAL A 22 28.78 -21.54 38.39
C VAL A 22 28.97 -20.03 38.40
N TRP A 23 30.02 -19.57 37.72
CA TRP A 23 30.42 -18.18 37.63
C TRP A 23 30.20 -17.63 36.22
N PRO A 24 29.86 -16.33 36.06
CA PRO A 24 29.66 -15.70 34.75
C PRO A 24 31.01 -15.31 34.12
N ILE A 25 31.77 -16.31 33.65
CA ILE A 25 33.09 -16.07 33.06
C ILE A 25 32.97 -15.72 31.58
N ARG A 26 33.57 -14.59 31.18
CA ARG A 26 33.64 -14.17 29.77
C ARG A 26 34.68 -14.98 28.99
N ARG A 27 34.65 -14.85 27.67
CA ARG A 27 35.58 -15.59 26.77
C ARG A 27 37.07 -15.24 27.02
N ASP A 28 37.35 -14.02 27.48
CA ASP A 28 38.67 -13.53 27.84
C ASP A 28 39.14 -13.98 29.25
N GLY A 29 38.35 -14.76 29.97
CA GLY A 29 38.60 -15.24 31.32
C GLY A 29 38.24 -14.25 32.42
N SER A 30 37.81 -13.04 32.09
CA SER A 30 37.37 -12.05 33.06
C SER A 30 35.98 -12.42 33.64
N GLU A 31 35.69 -11.92 34.82
CA GLU A 31 34.37 -12.10 35.42
C GLU A 31 33.35 -11.12 34.79
N GLY A 32 32.17 -11.65 34.53
CA GLY A 32 31.00 -10.89 34.10
C GLY A 32 30.00 -10.71 35.24
N ASN A 33 28.88 -10.10 34.89
CA ASN A 33 27.71 -10.04 35.76
C ASN A 33 26.58 -10.86 35.18
N TRP A 34 25.81 -11.53 36.05
CA TRP A 34 24.55 -12.12 35.63
C TRP A 34 23.55 -11.03 35.23
N GLN A 35 22.92 -11.19 34.09
CA GLN A 35 21.91 -10.24 33.61
C GLN A 35 20.49 -10.50 34.17
N ILE A 36 20.40 -11.43 35.11
CA ILE A 36 19.15 -11.88 35.71
C ILE A 36 19.34 -11.96 37.22
N SER A 37 18.34 -11.51 37.99
CA SER A 37 18.39 -11.63 39.45
C SER A 37 18.21 -13.09 39.90
N PRO A 38 18.73 -13.45 41.07
CA PRO A 38 18.53 -14.83 41.61
C PRO A 38 17.08 -15.25 41.64
N GLN A 39 16.18 -14.37 42.12
CA GLN A 39 14.76 -14.63 42.23
C GLN A 39 14.10 -14.89 40.87
N THR A 40 14.47 -14.07 39.86
CA THR A 40 13.96 -14.25 38.51
C THR A 40 14.50 -15.54 37.87
N LEU A 41 15.76 -15.90 38.13
CA LEU A 41 16.33 -17.17 37.66
C LEU A 41 15.63 -18.37 38.31
N MET A 42 15.38 -18.36 39.62
CA MET A 42 14.67 -19.42 40.30
C MET A 42 13.25 -19.63 39.75
N SER A 43 12.50 -18.52 39.57
CA SER A 43 11.16 -18.60 38.97
C SER A 43 11.20 -19.12 37.53
N ALA A 44 12.22 -18.76 36.75
CA ALA A 44 12.41 -19.29 35.40
C ALA A 44 12.78 -20.79 35.41
N CYS A 45 13.56 -21.25 36.40
CA CYS A 45 13.85 -22.69 36.58
C CYS A 45 12.59 -23.48 36.88
N GLU A 46 11.73 -23.02 37.81
CA GLU A 46 10.47 -23.66 38.16
C GLU A 46 9.55 -23.86 36.95
N LYS A 47 9.57 -22.90 36.04
CA LYS A 47 8.78 -22.93 34.79
C LYS A 47 9.44 -23.72 33.65
N GLY A 48 10.64 -24.27 33.88
CA GLY A 48 11.42 -24.96 32.82
C GLY A 48 12.01 -24.02 31.77
N TYR A 49 12.14 -22.73 32.05
CA TYR A 49 12.64 -21.72 31.10
C TYR A 49 14.17 -21.56 31.15
N VAL A 50 14.87 -22.36 31.94
CA VAL A 50 16.34 -22.34 32.05
C VAL A 50 16.89 -23.62 31.49
N ARG A 51 17.89 -23.49 30.62
CA ARG A 51 18.62 -24.62 30.04
C ARG A 51 20.07 -24.58 30.52
N LEU A 52 20.55 -25.72 31.02
CA LEU A 52 21.92 -25.92 31.44
C LEU A 52 22.75 -26.48 30.28
N GLY A 53 23.89 -25.88 30.00
CA GLY A 53 24.86 -26.41 29.04
C GLY A 53 25.79 -27.44 29.68
N LYS A 54 26.71 -27.99 28.88
CA LYS A 54 27.72 -28.94 29.40
C LYS A 54 28.69 -28.20 30.32
N PHE A 55 29.04 -28.84 31.43
CA PHE A 55 30.08 -28.36 32.33
C PHE A 55 31.45 -28.52 31.65
N THR A 56 32.26 -27.48 31.70
CA THR A 56 33.60 -27.43 31.13
C THR A 56 34.56 -26.81 32.12
N GLU A 57 35.86 -26.83 31.86
CA GLU A 57 36.88 -26.13 32.66
C GLU A 57 36.59 -24.62 32.85
N ARG A 58 35.81 -24.01 31.93
CA ARG A 58 35.38 -22.60 31.98
C ARG A 58 34.06 -22.40 32.70
N GLY A 59 33.48 -23.45 33.28
CA GLY A 59 32.17 -23.44 33.92
C GLY A 59 31.07 -24.02 33.03
N MET A 60 29.84 -23.74 33.37
CA MET A 60 28.63 -24.22 32.69
C MET A 60 27.84 -23.03 32.14
N PRO A 61 27.59 -22.97 30.82
CA PRO A 61 26.73 -21.94 30.26
C PRO A 61 25.29 -22.16 30.72
N ILE A 62 24.65 -21.08 31.19
CA ILE A 62 23.24 -21.06 31.57
C ILE A 62 22.50 -20.18 30.56
N SER A 63 21.53 -20.74 29.89
CA SER A 63 20.65 -20.04 28.94
C SER A 63 19.26 -19.94 29.53
N TYR A 64 18.58 -18.83 29.35
CA TYR A 64 17.21 -18.67 29.81
C TYR A 64 16.36 -17.95 28.78
N LEU A 65 15.05 -18.22 28.79
CA LEU A 65 14.11 -17.49 27.95
C LEU A 65 13.93 -16.07 28.50
N LYS A 66 14.11 -15.07 27.64
CA LYS A 66 13.79 -13.68 27.99
C LYS A 66 12.28 -13.51 28.18
N SER A 67 11.87 -12.51 28.96
CA SER A 67 10.46 -12.26 29.31
C SER A 67 9.52 -12.15 28.08
N GLY A 68 10.01 -11.66 26.95
CA GLY A 68 9.25 -11.64 25.71
C GLY A 68 8.97 -13.02 25.13
N GLU A 69 9.94 -13.92 25.20
CA GLU A 69 9.80 -15.30 24.73
C GLU A 69 8.95 -16.14 25.73
N GLN A 70 9.10 -15.88 27.03
CA GLN A 70 8.24 -16.51 28.06
C GLN A 70 6.77 -16.21 27.79
N ARG A 71 6.40 -14.95 27.51
CA ARG A 71 5.03 -14.56 27.17
C ARG A 71 4.51 -15.27 25.93
N LYS A 72 5.34 -15.54 24.93
CA LYS A 72 4.95 -16.29 23.73
C LYS A 72 4.64 -17.75 24.04
N VAL A 73 5.42 -18.38 24.94
CA VAL A 73 5.14 -19.73 25.44
C VAL A 73 3.83 -19.73 26.24
N GLU A 74 3.67 -18.80 27.17
CA GLU A 74 2.47 -18.66 28.01
C GLU A 74 1.20 -18.36 27.19
N ALA A 75 1.34 -17.66 26.06
CA ALA A 75 0.27 -17.37 25.11
C ALA A 75 0.00 -18.51 24.09
N GLY A 76 0.74 -19.61 24.17
CA GLY A 76 0.58 -20.74 23.25
C GLY A 76 1.14 -20.52 21.84
N VAL A 77 1.87 -19.42 21.61
CA VAL A 77 2.53 -19.15 20.31
C VAL A 77 3.64 -20.16 20.06
N PHE A 78 4.29 -20.64 21.13
CA PHE A 78 5.23 -21.75 21.13
C PHE A 78 4.66 -22.90 21.95
N PRO A 79 3.98 -23.88 21.34
CA PRO A 79 3.48 -25.05 22.04
C PRO A 79 4.62 -25.83 22.69
N ILE A 80 4.42 -26.29 23.94
CA ILE A 80 5.38 -27.12 24.64
C ILE A 80 5.18 -28.58 24.20
N GLU A 81 6.22 -29.16 23.58
CA GLU A 81 6.23 -30.55 23.12
C GLU A 81 6.74 -31.54 24.21
N GLY A 82 7.44 -31.03 25.22
CA GLY A 82 8.01 -31.87 26.27
C GLY A 82 9.06 -31.14 27.09
N HIS A 83 9.80 -31.95 27.92
CA HIS A 83 10.89 -31.45 28.77
C HIS A 83 12.17 -32.26 28.52
N ARG A 84 13.32 -31.58 28.62
CA ARG A 84 14.63 -32.23 28.59
C ARG A 84 14.98 -32.82 29.94
N ALA A 85 16.07 -33.61 29.99
CA ALA A 85 16.57 -34.20 31.21
C ALA A 85 16.96 -33.18 32.31
N ASP A 86 17.29 -31.95 31.93
CA ASP A 86 17.58 -30.82 32.82
C ASP A 86 16.31 -30.06 33.28
N GLY A 87 15.13 -30.57 32.93
CA GLY A 87 13.84 -29.93 33.23
C GLY A 87 13.44 -28.78 32.29
N SER A 88 14.31 -28.39 31.35
CA SER A 88 13.98 -27.32 30.42
C SER A 88 12.96 -27.76 29.36
N ILE A 89 12.04 -26.84 29.00
CA ILE A 89 10.99 -27.11 28.01
C ILE A 89 11.58 -27.29 26.61
N VAL A 90 10.89 -28.10 25.80
CA VAL A 90 11.04 -28.17 24.35
C VAL A 90 9.82 -27.54 23.73
N VAL A 91 10.01 -26.58 22.86
CA VAL A 91 8.89 -25.89 22.20
C VAL A 91 8.94 -26.10 20.69
N ASP A 92 7.77 -26.21 20.07
CA ASP A 92 7.67 -26.13 18.62
C ASP A 92 7.67 -24.64 18.18
N SER A 93 8.63 -24.31 17.38
CA SER A 93 8.74 -22.99 16.74
C SER A 93 8.66 -23.04 15.21
N SER A 94 8.33 -24.20 14.65
CA SER A 94 8.34 -24.43 13.19
C SER A 94 7.36 -23.51 12.43
N GLY A 95 6.24 -23.17 13.04
CA GLY A 95 5.24 -22.25 12.48
C GLY A 95 5.48 -20.76 12.80
N TYR A 96 6.55 -20.44 13.53
CA TYR A 96 6.80 -19.05 13.93
C TYR A 96 7.72 -18.32 12.96
N ALA A 97 7.18 -17.33 12.26
CA ALA A 97 7.98 -16.37 11.50
C ALA A 97 8.26 -15.13 12.40
N PRO A 98 9.53 -14.84 12.74
CA PRO A 98 9.85 -13.68 13.55
C PRO A 98 9.44 -12.39 12.83
N VAL A 99 8.66 -11.56 13.51
CA VAL A 99 8.31 -10.23 13.00
C VAL A 99 9.51 -9.32 13.20
N PHE A 100 10.05 -8.85 12.10
CA PHE A 100 11.12 -7.87 12.12
C PHE A 100 10.52 -6.47 12.28
N VAL A 101 10.94 -5.75 13.31
CA VAL A 101 10.65 -4.32 13.45
C VAL A 101 11.75 -3.57 12.68
N PRO A 102 11.41 -2.90 11.57
CA PRO A 102 12.41 -2.19 10.79
C PRO A 102 12.99 -1.03 11.60
N GLY A 103 14.29 -0.82 11.43
CA GLY A 103 14.95 0.36 11.95
C GLY A 103 14.58 1.63 11.17
N THR A 104 15.00 2.77 11.66
CA THR A 104 14.81 4.07 10.99
C THR A 104 15.66 4.22 9.72
N GLN A 105 16.65 3.38 9.53
CA GLN A 105 17.49 3.32 8.34
C GLN A 105 17.43 1.91 7.72
N TRP A 106 17.06 1.86 6.44
CA TRP A 106 17.00 0.63 5.68
C TRP A 106 18.25 0.47 4.80
N ARG A 107 18.97 -0.61 4.99
CA ARG A 107 20.15 -0.99 4.17
C ARG A 107 19.83 -2.25 3.38
N ILE A 108 18.92 -2.13 2.43
CA ILE A 108 18.46 -3.22 1.56
C ILE A 108 18.91 -2.89 0.15
N SER A 109 19.75 -3.71 -0.45
CA SER A 109 20.31 -3.46 -1.79
C SER A 109 19.22 -3.34 -2.88
N ALA A 110 18.12 -4.07 -2.74
CA ALA A 110 16.98 -3.93 -3.65
C ALA A 110 16.30 -2.54 -3.61
N HIS A 111 16.54 -1.76 -2.54
CA HIS A 111 15.99 -0.41 -2.40
C HIS A 111 16.82 0.66 -3.12
N GLU A 112 17.96 0.30 -3.68
CA GLU A 112 18.79 1.26 -4.42
C GLU A 112 18.09 1.74 -5.70
N SER A 113 18.06 3.08 -5.87
CA SER A 113 17.40 3.71 -7.02
C SER A 113 18.12 3.42 -8.36
N GLY A 114 19.42 3.18 -8.33
CA GLY A 114 20.21 2.76 -9.49
C GLY A 114 20.10 1.26 -9.81
N GLY A 115 19.56 0.48 -8.89
CA GLY A 115 19.51 -0.98 -8.93
C GLY A 115 18.33 -1.56 -9.72
N PRO A 116 18.07 -2.88 -9.50
CA PRO A 116 17.06 -3.62 -10.23
C PRO A 116 15.63 -3.14 -9.97
N GLY A 117 15.38 -2.42 -8.89
CA GLY A 117 14.07 -1.83 -8.58
C GLY A 117 13.86 -0.40 -9.09
N GLY A 118 14.91 0.27 -9.52
CA GLY A 118 14.88 1.69 -9.93
C GLY A 118 15.19 1.89 -11.41
N SER A 119 16.34 2.51 -11.73
CA SER A 119 16.70 2.87 -13.10
C SER A 119 16.80 1.68 -14.04
N ASN A 120 17.29 0.52 -13.58
CA ASN A 120 17.37 -0.68 -14.41
C ASN A 120 15.98 -1.22 -14.75
N LEU A 121 15.06 -1.24 -13.77
CA LEU A 121 13.67 -1.61 -14.02
C LEU A 121 13.03 -0.67 -15.05
N LEU A 122 13.21 0.64 -14.84
CA LEU A 122 12.61 1.63 -15.75
C LEU A 122 13.13 1.46 -17.17
N ARG A 123 14.41 1.16 -17.35
CA ARG A 123 15.02 0.87 -18.65
C ARG A 123 14.46 -0.39 -19.31
N SER A 124 14.09 -1.41 -18.53
CA SER A 124 13.44 -2.62 -19.07
C SER A 124 12.02 -2.34 -19.55
N LEU A 125 11.29 -1.47 -18.85
CA LEU A 125 9.93 -1.08 -19.22
C LEU A 125 9.92 -0.06 -20.39
N MET A 126 10.87 0.87 -20.41
CA MET A 126 10.96 2.00 -21.33
C MET A 126 12.40 2.18 -21.83
N PRO A 127 12.88 1.30 -22.75
CA PRO A 127 14.28 1.33 -23.21
C PRO A 127 14.63 2.57 -24.02
N ASP A 128 13.64 3.19 -24.65
CA ASP A 128 13.72 4.40 -25.48
C ASP A 128 13.60 5.71 -24.71
N ARG A 129 13.38 5.64 -23.38
CA ARG A 129 13.12 6.82 -22.55
C ARG A 129 14.05 6.87 -21.35
N ARG A 130 14.29 8.09 -20.87
CA ARG A 130 15.12 8.32 -19.69
C ARG A 130 14.35 9.14 -18.67
N PHE A 131 14.48 8.75 -17.43
CA PHE A 131 13.99 9.51 -16.28
C PHE A 131 15.07 9.53 -15.19
N PRO A 132 15.52 10.72 -14.76
CA PRO A 132 16.50 10.82 -13.69
C PRO A 132 15.87 10.44 -12.35
N PHE A 133 16.62 9.73 -11.54
CA PHE A 133 16.28 9.44 -10.15
C PHE A 133 14.92 8.77 -9.87
N PRO A 134 14.53 7.69 -10.58
CA PRO A 134 13.33 6.95 -10.24
C PRO A 134 13.47 6.36 -8.83
N LYS A 135 12.38 6.37 -8.06
CA LYS A 135 12.36 5.65 -6.79
C LYS A 135 12.42 4.14 -7.04
N SER A 136 13.08 3.40 -6.15
CA SER A 136 13.05 1.95 -6.23
C SER A 136 11.63 1.42 -5.99
N LEU A 137 11.16 0.55 -6.89
CA LEU A 137 9.89 -0.15 -6.77
C LEU A 137 9.78 -0.89 -5.44
N TYR A 138 10.84 -1.61 -5.06
CA TYR A 138 10.85 -2.43 -3.85
C TYR A 138 10.87 -1.61 -2.57
N ALA A 139 11.52 -0.44 -2.58
CA ALA A 139 11.47 0.49 -1.45
C ALA A 139 10.05 1.04 -1.22
N VAL A 140 9.36 1.39 -2.31
CA VAL A 140 7.96 1.88 -2.23
C VAL A 140 7.01 0.75 -1.85
N GLU A 141 7.19 -0.45 -2.40
CA GLU A 141 6.43 -1.65 -2.05
C GLU A 141 6.53 -1.97 -0.56
N ASP A 142 7.74 -2.02 -0.01
CA ASP A 142 7.95 -2.30 1.40
C ASP A 142 7.41 -1.18 2.29
N ALA A 143 7.57 0.08 1.91
CA ALA A 143 6.96 1.20 2.63
C ALA A 143 5.42 1.08 2.68
N LEU A 144 4.78 0.79 1.55
CA LEU A 144 3.34 0.58 1.50
C LEU A 144 2.90 -0.62 2.33
N ARG A 145 3.68 -1.69 2.35
CA ARG A 145 3.39 -2.93 3.09
C ARG A 145 3.12 -2.68 4.57
N PHE A 146 3.84 -1.75 5.21
CA PHE A 146 3.58 -1.37 6.61
C PHE A 146 2.18 -0.82 6.87
N PHE A 147 1.59 -0.14 5.89
CA PHE A 147 0.31 0.54 6.04
C PHE A 147 -0.87 -0.26 5.51
N VAL A 148 -0.65 -1.07 4.47
CA VAL A 148 -1.74 -1.69 3.72
C VAL A 148 -1.67 -3.23 3.64
N ALA A 149 -0.69 -3.91 4.24
CA ALA A 149 -0.62 -5.37 4.22
C ALA A 149 -1.91 -6.02 4.75
N SER A 150 -2.43 -5.55 5.87
CA SER A 150 -3.69 -6.03 6.47
C SER A 150 -4.95 -5.41 5.84
N LYS A 151 -4.82 -4.60 4.77
CA LYS A 151 -5.92 -3.87 4.13
C LYS A 151 -5.99 -4.18 2.64
N PRO A 152 -6.50 -5.36 2.24
CA PRO A 152 -6.46 -5.82 0.85
C PRO A 152 -7.30 -4.97 -0.12
N ARG A 153 -8.14 -4.06 0.38
CA ARG A 153 -8.98 -3.15 -0.42
C ARG A 153 -8.66 -1.67 -0.20
N ALA A 154 -7.47 -1.36 0.32
CA ALA A 154 -7.06 0.02 0.57
C ALA A 154 -7.05 0.87 -0.70
N LEU A 155 -7.30 2.17 -0.54
CA LEU A 155 -7.03 3.19 -1.54
C LEU A 155 -5.73 3.91 -1.17
N VAL A 156 -4.77 3.89 -2.08
CA VAL A 156 -3.48 4.58 -1.96
C VAL A 156 -3.53 5.84 -2.80
N LEU A 157 -3.19 6.97 -2.20
CA LEU A 157 -3.15 8.26 -2.87
C LEU A 157 -1.73 8.79 -2.92
N ASP A 158 -1.28 9.19 -4.12
CA ASP A 158 0.02 9.79 -4.36
C ASP A 158 -0.15 11.08 -5.17
N PHE A 159 0.10 12.23 -4.54
CA PHE A 159 -0.05 13.55 -5.16
C PHE A 159 1.12 13.97 -6.05
N PHE A 160 2.22 13.22 -6.03
CA PHE A 160 3.42 13.54 -6.81
C PHE A 160 3.95 12.27 -7.47
N ALA A 161 3.12 11.68 -8.35
CA ALA A 161 3.34 10.36 -8.93
C ALA A 161 4.71 10.14 -9.57
N GLY A 162 5.36 11.20 -10.04
CA GLY A 162 6.66 11.12 -10.70
C GLY A 162 6.65 10.08 -11.80
N SER A 163 7.48 9.06 -11.71
CA SER A 163 7.49 7.97 -12.70
C SER A 163 6.40 6.90 -12.49
N GLY A 164 5.43 7.09 -11.59
CA GLY A 164 4.35 6.12 -11.34
C GLY A 164 4.77 4.89 -10.52
N THR A 165 5.80 5.00 -9.70
CA THR A 165 6.32 3.88 -8.90
C THR A 165 5.28 3.33 -7.92
N THR A 166 4.47 4.20 -7.33
CA THR A 166 3.43 3.85 -6.35
C THR A 166 2.36 2.94 -6.96
N ALA A 167 1.85 3.24 -8.16
CA ALA A 167 0.90 2.37 -8.84
C ALA A 167 1.49 0.99 -9.11
N HIS A 168 2.72 0.94 -9.60
CA HIS A 168 3.41 -0.32 -9.88
C HIS A 168 3.61 -1.16 -8.59
N ALA A 169 3.95 -0.51 -7.47
CA ALA A 169 4.06 -1.18 -6.17
C ALA A 169 2.71 -1.74 -5.68
N VAL A 170 1.61 -1.00 -5.87
CA VAL A 170 0.26 -1.47 -5.52
C VAL A 170 -0.14 -2.69 -6.35
N MET A 171 0.13 -2.70 -7.67
CA MET A 171 -0.11 -3.86 -8.54
C MET A 171 0.65 -5.10 -8.05
N ARG A 172 1.91 -4.94 -7.64
CA ARG A 172 2.70 -6.03 -7.08
C ARG A 172 2.14 -6.55 -5.75
N LEU A 173 1.74 -5.67 -4.86
CA LEU A 173 1.11 -6.07 -3.59
C LEU A 173 -0.18 -6.87 -3.83
N ASN A 174 -1.04 -6.43 -4.75
CA ASN A 174 -2.25 -7.15 -5.12
C ASN A 174 -1.95 -8.55 -5.67
N ARG A 175 -0.94 -8.66 -6.53
CA ARG A 175 -0.51 -9.95 -7.09
C ARG A 175 0.00 -10.91 -6.01
N GLN A 176 0.74 -10.41 -5.01
CA GLN A 176 1.35 -11.21 -3.97
C GLN A 176 0.35 -11.79 -2.97
N ASP A 177 -0.70 -11.05 -2.63
CA ASP A 177 -1.65 -11.44 -1.59
C ASP A 177 -3.11 -11.57 -2.08
N GLY A 178 -3.35 -11.42 -3.40
CA GLY A 178 -4.70 -11.47 -3.97
C GLY A 178 -5.57 -10.27 -3.62
N GLY A 179 -4.97 -9.19 -3.14
CA GLY A 179 -5.67 -7.95 -2.82
C GLY A 179 -6.26 -7.23 -4.03
N THR A 180 -7.15 -6.29 -3.76
CA THR A 180 -7.79 -5.41 -4.75
C THR A 180 -7.61 -3.95 -4.36
N ARG A 181 -6.41 -3.60 -3.88
CA ARG A 181 -6.04 -2.22 -3.56
C ARG A 181 -6.10 -1.37 -4.81
N ARG A 182 -6.51 -0.14 -4.65
CA ARG A 182 -6.57 0.85 -5.73
C ARG A 182 -5.54 1.94 -5.48
N CYS A 183 -5.06 2.54 -6.56
CA CYS A 183 -4.14 3.68 -6.49
C CYS A 183 -4.72 4.87 -7.24
N LEU A 184 -4.70 6.05 -6.63
CA LEU A 184 -5.00 7.32 -7.26
C LEU A 184 -3.72 8.13 -7.33
N LEU A 185 -3.25 8.40 -8.53
CA LEU A 185 -2.05 9.19 -8.79
C LEU A 185 -2.44 10.57 -9.29
N VAL A 186 -1.82 11.60 -8.75
CA VAL A 186 -1.92 12.98 -9.25
C VAL A 186 -0.54 13.45 -9.64
N THR A 187 -0.40 13.99 -10.83
CA THR A 187 0.85 14.58 -11.31
C THR A 187 0.55 15.70 -12.28
N ASN A 188 1.45 16.68 -12.35
CA ASN A 188 1.49 17.60 -13.47
C ASN A 188 2.07 16.90 -14.71
N ASN A 189 2.08 17.58 -15.83
CA ASN A 189 2.74 17.14 -17.05
C ASN A 189 3.96 18.03 -17.36
N GLU A 190 4.81 18.23 -16.36
CA GLU A 190 5.98 19.09 -16.45
C GLU A 190 7.02 18.53 -17.42
N VAL A 191 7.51 19.37 -18.30
CA VAL A 191 8.64 19.08 -19.22
C VAL A 191 9.94 19.48 -18.53
N SER A 192 11.01 18.72 -18.73
CA SER A 192 12.31 19.05 -18.14
C SER A 192 12.82 20.41 -18.64
N ILE A 193 13.64 21.08 -17.84
CA ILE A 193 14.16 22.43 -18.17
C ILE A 193 14.90 22.42 -19.51
N ASP A 194 15.71 21.40 -19.76
CA ASP A 194 16.51 21.31 -21.00
C ASP A 194 15.63 21.12 -22.24
N GLU A 195 14.65 20.19 -22.15
CA GLU A 195 13.68 19.95 -23.22
C GLU A 195 12.77 21.16 -23.43
N ALA A 196 12.32 21.81 -22.37
CA ALA A 196 11.50 23.02 -22.44
C ALA A 196 12.24 24.16 -23.14
N ASN A 197 13.54 24.32 -22.90
CA ASN A 197 14.35 25.33 -23.58
C ASN A 197 14.54 25.00 -25.07
N GLU A 198 14.69 23.72 -25.43
CA GLU A 198 14.81 23.30 -26.82
C GLU A 198 13.48 23.49 -27.55
N LEU A 199 12.35 23.10 -26.95
CA LEU A 199 11.02 23.30 -27.52
C LEU A 199 10.74 24.80 -27.79
N ARG A 200 11.05 25.68 -26.81
CA ARG A 200 10.86 27.13 -26.97
C ARG A 200 11.71 27.71 -28.11
N ARG A 201 12.96 27.23 -28.31
CA ARG A 201 13.78 27.64 -29.45
C ARG A 201 13.14 27.25 -30.79
N ARG A 202 12.36 26.18 -30.83
CA ARG A 202 11.61 25.71 -31.99
C ARG A 202 10.22 26.36 -32.12
N GLY A 203 9.86 27.28 -31.22
CA GLY A 203 8.56 27.96 -31.22
C GLY A 203 7.41 27.11 -30.63
N VAL A 204 7.72 26.02 -29.92
CA VAL A 204 6.74 25.16 -29.28
C VAL A 204 6.58 25.60 -27.83
N HIS A 205 5.33 25.74 -27.38
CA HIS A 205 4.98 26.28 -26.08
C HIS A 205 4.08 25.32 -25.24
N PRO A 206 3.97 25.52 -23.91
CA PRO A 206 3.02 24.80 -23.11
C PRO A 206 1.60 24.85 -23.66
N GLY A 207 0.95 23.69 -23.77
CA GLY A 207 -0.35 23.51 -24.41
C GLY A 207 -0.28 22.98 -25.83
N ASP A 208 0.87 23.07 -26.50
CA ASP A 208 1.05 22.46 -27.82
C ASP A 208 1.22 20.93 -27.67
N ALA A 209 0.68 20.16 -28.60
CA ALA A 209 0.71 18.69 -28.53
C ALA A 209 2.14 18.12 -28.42
N GLU A 210 3.11 18.76 -29.11
CA GLU A 210 4.53 18.36 -29.06
C GLU A 210 5.14 18.63 -27.68
N TRP A 211 4.75 19.74 -27.02
CA TRP A 211 5.16 20.04 -25.66
C TRP A 211 4.60 19.02 -24.67
N GLU A 212 3.29 18.80 -24.72
CA GLU A 212 2.61 17.91 -23.76
C GLU A 212 3.07 16.46 -23.90
N ALA A 213 3.42 16.01 -25.09
CA ALA A 213 3.94 14.67 -25.35
C ALA A 213 5.28 14.38 -24.65
N LEU A 214 6.05 15.40 -24.26
CA LEU A 214 7.31 15.28 -23.53
C LEU A 214 7.16 15.51 -22.01
N GLY A 215 5.97 15.84 -21.55
CA GLY A 215 5.70 16.01 -20.13
C GLY A 215 5.78 14.69 -19.35
N ILE A 216 6.18 14.77 -18.08
CA ILE A 216 6.44 13.60 -17.24
C ILE A 216 5.27 12.63 -17.18
N CYS A 217 4.03 13.12 -17.18
CA CYS A 217 2.84 12.28 -17.16
C CYS A 217 2.74 11.43 -18.43
N ASP A 218 2.80 12.06 -19.59
CA ASP A 218 2.58 11.43 -20.88
C ASP A 218 3.80 10.67 -21.37
N TYR A 219 5.00 11.17 -21.07
CA TYR A 219 6.24 10.57 -21.51
C TYR A 219 6.74 9.43 -20.62
N ILE A 220 6.48 9.48 -19.32
CA ILE A 220 7.03 8.52 -18.34
C ILE A 220 5.93 7.76 -17.57
N THR A 221 5.02 8.49 -16.91
CA THR A 221 4.09 7.88 -15.93
C THR A 221 3.10 6.92 -16.60
N LYS A 222 2.38 7.40 -17.61
CA LYS A 222 1.41 6.58 -18.36
C LYS A 222 2.08 5.38 -19.04
N PRO A 223 3.20 5.55 -19.80
CA PRO A 223 3.87 4.43 -20.43
C PRO A 223 4.42 3.38 -19.46
N ARG A 224 4.95 3.79 -18.30
CA ARG A 224 5.37 2.84 -17.26
C ARG A 224 4.22 2.00 -16.76
N ILE A 225 3.09 2.64 -16.43
CA ILE A 225 1.89 1.93 -15.94
C ILE A 225 1.39 0.98 -17.02
N HIS A 226 1.30 1.42 -18.27
CA HIS A 226 0.91 0.58 -19.40
C HIS A 226 1.86 -0.61 -19.59
N ALA A 227 3.17 -0.39 -19.56
CA ALA A 227 4.16 -1.46 -19.70
C ALA A 227 4.09 -2.46 -18.54
N ALA A 228 3.86 -2.01 -17.30
CA ALA A 228 3.66 -2.89 -16.16
C ALA A 228 2.41 -3.76 -16.33
N ILE A 229 1.28 -3.18 -16.72
CA ILE A 229 0.01 -3.91 -16.93
C ILE A 229 0.14 -4.92 -18.07
N THR A 230 0.69 -4.51 -19.21
CA THR A 230 0.68 -5.34 -20.43
C THR A 230 1.85 -6.31 -20.52
N GLY A 231 2.90 -6.14 -19.72
CA GLY A 231 4.15 -6.87 -19.86
C GLY A 231 4.95 -6.53 -21.13
N LYS A 232 4.56 -5.47 -21.85
CA LYS A 232 5.22 -5.00 -23.07
C LYS A 232 5.88 -3.64 -22.83
N SER A 233 7.13 -3.52 -23.24
CA SER A 233 7.88 -2.26 -23.18
C SER A 233 7.28 -1.20 -24.10
N THR A 234 7.73 0.04 -23.98
CA THR A 234 7.35 1.14 -24.88
C THR A 234 7.67 0.86 -26.35
N THR A 235 8.61 -0.03 -26.65
CA THR A 235 8.94 -0.46 -28.03
C THR A 235 8.07 -1.63 -28.51
N GLY A 236 7.13 -2.12 -27.69
CA GLY A 236 6.23 -3.24 -28.02
C GLY A 236 6.81 -4.63 -27.74
N ALA A 237 8.09 -4.74 -27.40
CA ALA A 237 8.72 -6.02 -27.06
C ALA A 237 8.30 -6.49 -25.65
N PRO A 238 8.26 -7.82 -25.37
CA PRO A 238 8.09 -8.31 -24.02
C PRO A 238 9.14 -7.71 -23.06
N VAL A 239 8.70 -7.30 -21.87
CA VAL A 239 9.62 -6.73 -20.87
C VAL A 239 10.55 -7.82 -20.38
N SER A 240 11.86 -7.59 -20.49
CA SER A 240 12.87 -8.55 -20.07
C SER A 240 13.07 -8.55 -18.56
N GLY A 241 13.40 -9.75 -18.01
CA GLY A 241 13.74 -9.92 -16.61
C GLY A 241 12.58 -10.40 -15.74
N THR A 242 12.88 -10.56 -14.46
CA THR A 242 11.95 -11.02 -13.43
C THR A 242 11.88 -10.00 -12.30
N TYR A 243 10.75 -9.93 -11.65
CA TYR A 243 10.62 -9.18 -10.40
C TYR A 243 11.38 -9.90 -9.27
N GLY A 244 11.73 -9.17 -8.23
CA GLY A 244 12.34 -9.68 -7.00
C GLY A 244 12.03 -8.75 -5.84
N PRO A 245 12.50 -9.00 -4.64
CA PRO A 245 12.96 -10.28 -4.10
C PRO A 245 11.84 -11.23 -3.65
N VAL A 246 10.60 -10.70 -3.47
CA VAL A 246 9.49 -11.48 -2.87
C VAL A 246 8.71 -12.30 -3.91
N ASP A 247 8.63 -11.79 -5.12
CA ASP A 247 7.89 -12.42 -6.22
C ASP A 247 8.80 -12.42 -7.46
N ALA A 248 9.34 -13.57 -7.80
CA ALA A 248 10.24 -13.75 -8.92
C ALA A 248 9.51 -13.98 -10.27
N SER A 249 8.33 -13.43 -10.44
CA SER A 249 7.53 -13.56 -11.66
C SER A 249 8.16 -12.82 -12.84
N PRO A 250 8.04 -13.35 -14.08
CA PRO A 250 8.49 -12.68 -15.28
C PRO A 250 7.76 -11.32 -15.45
N MET A 251 8.51 -10.27 -15.80
CA MET A 251 7.92 -8.96 -16.07
C MET A 251 7.02 -8.97 -17.31
N ALA A 252 7.32 -9.86 -18.27
CA ALA A 252 6.54 -10.05 -19.49
C ALA A 252 5.12 -10.56 -19.25
N ASP A 253 4.81 -11.17 -18.08
CA ASP A 253 3.46 -11.63 -17.75
C ASP A 253 2.49 -10.48 -17.51
N GLY A 254 3.00 -9.27 -17.24
CA GLY A 254 2.20 -8.12 -16.86
C GLY A 254 1.42 -8.31 -15.57
N PHE A 255 0.50 -7.40 -15.29
CA PHE A 255 -0.42 -7.47 -14.14
C PHE A 255 -1.88 -7.55 -14.62
N ARG A 256 -2.70 -8.34 -13.93
CA ARG A 256 -4.16 -8.40 -14.15
C ARG A 256 -4.84 -7.19 -13.51
N GLU A 257 -4.46 -6.02 -13.97
CA GLU A 257 -4.92 -4.74 -13.44
C GLU A 257 -5.37 -3.85 -14.60
N ASN A 258 -6.05 -2.77 -14.29
CA ASN A 258 -6.40 -1.74 -15.24
C ASN A 258 -6.00 -0.36 -14.73
N ALA A 259 -5.92 0.60 -15.65
CA ALA A 259 -5.70 2.00 -15.33
C ALA A 259 -6.55 2.89 -16.23
N GLU A 260 -7.11 3.94 -15.65
CA GLU A 260 -7.81 5.00 -16.35
C GLU A 260 -7.04 6.30 -16.15
N PHE A 261 -6.88 7.08 -17.23
CA PHE A 261 -6.14 8.33 -17.20
C PHE A 261 -7.09 9.49 -17.47
N PHE A 262 -6.97 10.54 -16.68
CA PHE A 262 -7.77 11.75 -16.79
C PHE A 262 -6.86 12.95 -16.95
N THR A 263 -7.31 13.91 -17.76
CA THR A 263 -6.72 15.25 -17.78
C THR A 263 -7.64 16.16 -16.97
N LEU A 264 -7.06 16.89 -16.01
CA LEU A 264 -7.79 17.84 -15.20
C LEU A 264 -7.79 19.19 -15.92
N THR A 265 -8.96 19.67 -16.30
CA THR A 265 -9.17 20.98 -16.96
C THR A 265 -10.10 21.86 -16.15
N TYR A 266 -10.04 23.14 -16.38
CA TYR A 266 -11.03 24.09 -15.85
C TYR A 266 -12.14 24.25 -16.90
N GLU A 267 -13.39 23.97 -16.49
CA GLU A 267 -14.55 24.13 -17.34
C GLU A 267 -15.32 25.41 -16.95
N ASP A 268 -15.98 26.02 -17.95
CA ASP A 268 -16.86 27.18 -17.71
C ASP A 268 -18.08 26.73 -16.87
N PRO A 269 -18.29 27.31 -15.68
CA PRO A 269 -19.39 26.92 -14.79
C PRO A 269 -20.77 27.07 -15.44
N THR A 270 -20.96 28.08 -16.32
CA THR A 270 -22.21 28.34 -17.00
C THR A 270 -22.51 27.24 -18.03
N LEU A 271 -21.52 26.81 -18.78
CA LEU A 271 -21.67 25.71 -19.75
C LEU A 271 -21.94 24.39 -19.06
N VAL A 272 -21.32 24.15 -17.90
CA VAL A 272 -21.58 22.97 -17.06
C VAL A 272 -23.02 23.01 -16.53
N SER A 273 -23.48 24.15 -16.01
CA SER A 273 -24.84 24.31 -15.47
C SER A 273 -25.94 24.12 -16.53
N LEU A 274 -25.65 24.46 -17.78
CA LEU A 274 -26.57 24.27 -18.89
C LEU A 274 -26.60 22.83 -19.44
N GLY A 275 -25.89 21.89 -18.80
CA GLY A 275 -25.82 20.49 -19.23
C GLY A 275 -25.03 20.23 -20.52
N ARG A 276 -24.38 21.27 -21.07
CA ARG A 276 -23.64 21.20 -22.35
C ARG A 276 -22.24 20.60 -22.23
N ARG A 277 -21.84 20.25 -21.01
CA ARG A 277 -20.49 19.74 -20.67
C ARG A 277 -20.55 18.49 -19.80
N PHE A 278 -21.61 17.68 -19.96
CA PHE A 278 -21.73 16.44 -19.17
C PHE A 278 -20.50 15.53 -19.31
N GLU A 279 -20.01 15.38 -20.53
CA GLU A 279 -18.81 14.57 -20.81
C GLU A 279 -17.59 14.99 -19.98
N ALA A 280 -17.42 16.30 -19.74
CA ALA A 280 -16.31 16.82 -18.95
C ALA A 280 -16.41 16.46 -17.46
N ILE A 281 -17.64 16.38 -16.92
CA ILE A 281 -17.86 16.03 -15.51
C ILE A 281 -18.09 14.53 -15.27
N ALA A 282 -18.44 13.78 -16.29
CA ALA A 282 -18.73 12.34 -16.22
C ALA A 282 -17.63 11.51 -15.51
N PRO A 283 -16.31 11.75 -15.75
CA PRO A 283 -15.24 11.09 -15.02
C PRO A 283 -15.30 11.33 -13.50
N LEU A 284 -15.66 12.53 -13.06
CA LEU A 284 -15.76 12.87 -11.63
C LEU A 284 -16.93 12.13 -10.96
N LEU A 285 -18.05 11.95 -11.67
CA LEU A 285 -19.19 11.19 -11.16
C LEU A 285 -18.83 9.73 -10.96
N TRP A 286 -18.16 9.13 -11.93
CA TRP A 286 -17.68 7.76 -11.87
C TRP A 286 -16.65 7.57 -10.72
N LEU A 287 -15.68 8.47 -10.57
CA LEU A 287 -14.73 8.46 -9.47
C LEU A 287 -15.43 8.59 -8.10
N ARG A 288 -16.41 9.50 -7.99
CA ARG A 288 -17.20 9.69 -6.77
C ARG A 288 -18.01 8.46 -6.40
N ALA A 289 -18.54 7.74 -7.39
CA ALA A 289 -19.22 6.45 -7.20
C ALA A 289 -18.28 5.30 -6.87
N GLY A 290 -16.97 5.53 -6.84
CA GLY A 290 -15.97 4.55 -6.47
C GLY A 290 -15.24 3.91 -7.63
N ALA A 291 -15.36 4.45 -8.84
CA ALA A 291 -14.66 4.00 -10.05
C ALA A 291 -14.82 2.50 -10.32
N ARG A 292 -16.06 2.01 -10.28
CA ARG A 292 -16.40 0.61 -10.55
C ARG A 292 -17.39 0.49 -11.70
N GLY A 293 -17.12 -0.50 -12.55
CA GLY A 293 -17.96 -0.79 -13.71
C GLY A 293 -17.87 0.28 -14.80
N GLU A 294 -18.86 0.32 -15.65
CA GLU A 294 -18.93 1.20 -16.81
C GLU A 294 -19.10 2.67 -16.40
N ARG A 295 -18.42 3.55 -17.14
CA ARG A 295 -18.58 5.00 -16.99
C ARG A 295 -19.69 5.50 -17.91
N ILE A 296 -20.67 6.22 -17.33
CA ILE A 296 -21.68 6.93 -18.11
C ILE A 296 -21.02 8.20 -18.66
N SER A 297 -20.74 8.24 -19.96
CA SER A 297 -19.99 9.32 -20.60
C SER A 297 -20.84 10.31 -21.36
N GLU A 298 -22.07 9.92 -21.72
CA GLU A 298 -22.98 10.69 -22.58
C GLU A 298 -24.37 10.85 -21.95
N VAL A 299 -25.09 11.87 -22.38
CA VAL A 299 -26.49 12.05 -22.00
C VAL A 299 -27.32 11.07 -22.81
N ALA A 300 -28.03 10.18 -22.11
CA ALA A 300 -28.88 9.19 -22.77
C ALA A 300 -30.19 9.81 -23.29
N ALA A 301 -30.62 9.36 -24.48
CA ALA A 301 -31.85 9.84 -25.11
C ALA A 301 -33.12 9.52 -24.30
N GLU A 302 -33.08 8.46 -23.50
CA GLU A 302 -34.15 8.03 -22.59
C GLU A 302 -34.33 8.94 -21.39
N GLY A 303 -33.45 9.96 -21.23
CA GLY A 303 -33.47 10.90 -20.11
C GLY A 303 -32.84 10.35 -18.81
N TRP A 304 -32.31 9.13 -18.83
CA TRP A 304 -31.55 8.53 -17.73
C TRP A 304 -30.61 7.43 -18.22
N SER A 305 -29.59 7.11 -17.42
CA SER A 305 -28.66 6.03 -17.71
C SER A 305 -28.33 5.23 -16.46
N LEU A 306 -28.37 3.90 -16.57
CA LEU A 306 -28.03 2.95 -15.51
C LEU A 306 -27.45 1.67 -16.13
N PRO A 307 -26.21 1.69 -16.66
CA PRO A 307 -25.61 0.52 -17.28
C PRO A 307 -25.50 -0.66 -16.30
N ALA A 308 -25.63 -1.87 -16.81
CA ALA A 308 -25.69 -3.08 -15.99
C ALA A 308 -24.44 -3.30 -15.14
N SER A 309 -23.27 -2.88 -15.62
CA SER A 309 -21.98 -3.00 -14.90
C SER A 309 -21.63 -1.78 -14.03
N ALA A 310 -22.35 -0.64 -14.18
CA ALA A 310 -22.12 0.56 -13.39
C ALA A 310 -22.68 0.43 -11.97
N CYS A 311 -21.98 0.94 -10.97
CA CYS A 311 -22.47 0.99 -9.59
C CYS A 311 -23.21 2.30 -9.26
N TYR A 312 -23.58 3.09 -10.28
CA TYR A 312 -24.30 4.35 -10.14
C TYR A 312 -25.21 4.58 -11.33
N GLY A 313 -26.20 5.46 -11.15
CA GLY A 313 -27.07 5.92 -12.21
C GLY A 313 -27.12 7.44 -12.30
N VAL A 314 -27.49 7.95 -13.47
CA VAL A 314 -27.71 9.37 -13.73
C VAL A 314 -29.11 9.57 -14.32
N LEU A 315 -29.90 10.42 -13.68
CA LEU A 315 -31.19 10.91 -14.19
C LEU A 315 -30.94 12.30 -14.81
N PHE A 316 -31.04 12.36 -16.15
CA PHE A 316 -30.81 13.61 -16.90
C PHE A 316 -32.07 14.46 -17.05
N ASP A 317 -33.22 13.80 -17.19
CA ASP A 317 -34.52 14.44 -17.31
C ASP A 317 -35.45 13.95 -16.21
N THR A 318 -35.81 14.86 -15.32
CA THR A 318 -36.68 14.56 -14.19
C THR A 318 -38.09 14.13 -14.59
N SER A 319 -38.54 14.38 -15.82
CA SER A 319 -39.84 13.85 -16.30
C SER A 319 -39.82 12.30 -16.43
N THR A 320 -38.67 11.70 -16.56
CA THR A 320 -38.48 10.23 -16.71
C THR A 320 -38.19 9.52 -15.38
N TRP A 321 -38.29 10.21 -14.25
CA TRP A 321 -37.90 9.69 -12.93
C TRP A 321 -38.54 8.34 -12.58
N GLY A 322 -39.77 8.09 -13.02
CA GLY A 322 -40.49 6.85 -12.71
C GLY A 322 -39.81 5.61 -13.28
N ALA A 323 -39.33 5.69 -14.55
CA ALA A 323 -38.57 4.63 -15.19
C ALA A 323 -37.21 4.42 -14.53
N PHE A 324 -36.51 5.50 -14.20
CA PHE A 324 -35.23 5.46 -13.49
C PHE A 324 -35.34 4.78 -12.12
N VAL A 325 -36.32 5.19 -11.30
CA VAL A 325 -36.56 4.58 -9.97
C VAL A 325 -36.91 3.11 -10.08
N ALA A 326 -37.76 2.72 -11.05
CA ALA A 326 -38.13 1.34 -11.28
C ALA A 326 -36.92 0.48 -11.73
N ALA A 327 -36.01 1.04 -12.52
CA ALA A 327 -34.76 0.38 -12.90
C ALA A 327 -33.78 0.28 -11.71
N ALA A 328 -33.64 1.32 -10.93
CA ALA A 328 -32.79 1.35 -9.74
C ALA A 328 -33.23 0.34 -8.67
N ALA A 329 -34.54 0.20 -8.47
CA ALA A 329 -35.11 -0.74 -7.49
C ALA A 329 -34.82 -2.22 -7.80
N ARG A 330 -34.36 -2.55 -9.02
CA ARG A 330 -33.96 -3.91 -9.42
C ARG A 330 -32.48 -4.21 -9.20
N ARG A 331 -31.73 -3.29 -8.59
CA ARG A 331 -30.28 -3.33 -8.46
C ARG A 331 -29.85 -3.20 -7.01
N ASP A 332 -29.24 -4.23 -6.47
CA ASP A 332 -28.72 -4.27 -5.09
C ASP A 332 -27.28 -3.74 -4.97
N ASP A 333 -26.60 -3.56 -6.11
CA ASP A 333 -25.19 -3.14 -6.17
C ASP A 333 -24.98 -1.64 -6.40
N LEU A 334 -26.09 -0.88 -6.51
CA LEU A 334 -26.01 0.57 -6.66
C LEU A 334 -25.53 1.25 -5.38
N THR A 335 -24.72 2.26 -5.56
CA THR A 335 -24.18 3.06 -4.43
C THR A 335 -24.52 4.53 -4.55
N HIS A 336 -24.72 5.05 -5.78
CA HIS A 336 -24.96 6.47 -6.04
C HIS A 336 -26.03 6.68 -7.10
N ALA A 337 -26.79 7.75 -6.92
CA ALA A 337 -27.69 8.29 -7.94
C ALA A 337 -27.44 9.80 -8.09
N PHE A 338 -27.16 10.21 -9.31
CA PHE A 338 -26.96 11.61 -9.67
C PHE A 338 -28.19 12.11 -10.41
N ILE A 339 -28.76 13.23 -9.97
CA ILE A 339 -30.02 13.78 -10.49
C ILE A 339 -29.75 15.19 -11.02
N VAL A 340 -29.95 15.37 -12.31
CA VAL A 340 -29.78 16.65 -13.01
C VAL A 340 -31.07 17.45 -12.87
N THR A 341 -31.06 18.44 -11.99
CA THR A 341 -32.18 19.39 -11.82
C THR A 341 -31.73 20.62 -11.02
N ASP A 342 -32.27 21.78 -11.36
CA ASP A 342 -32.12 23.01 -10.59
C ASP A 342 -33.22 23.12 -9.51
N SER A 343 -34.27 22.31 -9.61
CA SER A 343 -35.37 22.26 -8.66
C SER A 343 -35.09 21.41 -7.45
N LEU A 344 -35.02 22.02 -6.28
CA LEU A 344 -34.89 21.27 -5.02
C LEU A 344 -36.14 20.38 -4.76
N VAL A 345 -37.29 20.80 -5.18
CA VAL A 345 -38.56 20.07 -5.00
C VAL A 345 -38.57 18.80 -5.84
N GLU A 346 -38.20 18.89 -7.12
CA GLU A 346 -38.07 17.69 -7.99
C GLU A 346 -37.04 16.73 -7.47
N TYR A 347 -35.86 17.24 -7.06
CA TYR A 347 -34.83 16.42 -6.46
C TYR A 347 -35.34 15.62 -5.26
N GLN A 348 -36.03 16.33 -4.31
CA GLN A 348 -36.58 15.66 -3.13
C GLN A 348 -37.66 14.64 -3.48
N GLN A 349 -38.51 14.93 -4.48
CA GLN A 349 -39.51 13.97 -4.96
C GLN A 349 -38.94 12.70 -5.51
N VAL A 350 -37.84 12.78 -6.27
CA VAL A 350 -37.12 11.60 -6.80
C VAL A 350 -36.46 10.83 -5.67
N VAL A 351 -35.70 11.53 -4.81
CA VAL A 351 -34.97 10.93 -3.68
C VAL A 351 -35.89 10.17 -2.74
N ALA A 352 -37.06 10.71 -2.43
CA ALA A 352 -38.04 10.06 -1.55
C ALA A 352 -38.55 8.70 -2.07
N ARG A 353 -38.25 8.34 -3.31
CA ARG A 353 -38.67 7.09 -3.95
C ARG A 353 -37.50 6.14 -4.27
N LEU A 354 -36.28 6.60 -4.09
CA LEU A 354 -35.07 5.76 -4.20
C LEU A 354 -34.79 5.05 -2.86
N ASP A 355 -34.01 4.00 -2.92
CA ASP A 355 -33.55 3.30 -1.73
C ASP A 355 -32.79 4.29 -0.81
N PRO A 356 -33.12 4.39 0.49
CA PRO A 356 -32.45 5.29 1.42
C PRO A 356 -30.96 5.06 1.61
N SER A 357 -30.43 3.88 1.25
CA SER A 357 -29.00 3.56 1.30
C SER A 357 -28.20 4.20 0.17
N LEU A 358 -28.86 4.62 -0.92
CA LEU A 358 -28.21 5.27 -2.04
C LEU A 358 -27.76 6.69 -1.67
N ARG A 359 -26.52 6.98 -1.99
CA ARG A 359 -25.99 8.35 -1.91
C ARG A 359 -26.49 9.14 -3.11
N THR A 360 -27.38 10.07 -2.88
CA THR A 360 -27.92 10.92 -3.92
C THR A 360 -27.20 12.26 -4.01
N THR A 361 -27.07 12.80 -5.21
CA THR A 361 -26.45 14.10 -5.44
C THR A 361 -27.25 14.86 -6.49
N ARG A 362 -27.63 16.10 -6.19
CA ARG A 362 -28.22 17.01 -7.17
C ARG A 362 -27.10 17.61 -8.02
N LEU A 363 -27.08 17.31 -9.31
CA LEU A 363 -26.08 17.83 -10.22
C LEU A 363 -26.36 19.30 -10.57
N TYR A 364 -25.28 19.96 -10.94
CA TYR A 364 -25.10 21.36 -11.28
C TYR A 364 -25.21 22.33 -10.11
N ALA A 365 -26.29 22.38 -9.34
CA ALA A 365 -26.40 23.28 -8.21
C ALA A 365 -25.38 23.02 -7.08
N ASP A 366 -25.17 21.77 -6.73
CA ASP A 366 -24.24 21.41 -5.65
C ASP A 366 -22.77 21.47 -6.10
N TYR A 367 -22.51 21.22 -7.39
CA TYR A 367 -21.16 21.37 -7.97
C TYR A 367 -20.73 22.82 -8.04
N LEU A 368 -21.61 23.72 -8.48
CA LEU A 368 -21.32 25.15 -8.53
C LEU A 368 -21.08 25.74 -7.14
N ARG A 369 -21.83 25.28 -6.13
CA ARG A 369 -21.63 25.70 -4.74
C ARG A 369 -20.27 25.28 -4.18
N SER A 370 -19.84 24.06 -4.46
CA SER A 370 -18.53 23.59 -4.05
C SER A 370 -17.40 24.35 -4.75
N PHE A 371 -17.59 24.70 -6.02
CA PHE A 371 -16.65 25.51 -6.79
C PHE A 371 -16.57 26.95 -6.25
N GLU A 372 -17.70 27.59 -5.97
CA GLU A 372 -17.74 28.94 -5.40
C GLU A 372 -17.08 29.03 -4.02
N ILE A 373 -17.23 28.00 -3.18
CA ILE A 373 -16.55 27.95 -1.88
C ILE A 373 -15.03 27.86 -2.05
N ASN A 374 -14.57 27.10 -3.02
CA ASN A 374 -13.12 26.89 -3.25
C ASN A 374 -12.47 28.04 -4.03
N THR A 375 -13.23 28.83 -4.79
CA THR A 375 -12.70 29.98 -5.57
C THR A 375 -12.84 31.32 -4.84
N ARG A 376 -13.62 31.38 -3.76
CA ARG A 376 -13.65 32.53 -2.84
C ARG A 376 -12.51 32.43 -1.83
N THR A 377 -11.29 32.48 -2.30
CA THR A 377 -10.16 32.86 -1.44
C THR A 377 -9.97 34.37 -1.56
N PRO A 378 -9.80 35.08 -0.44
CA PRO A 378 -9.73 36.55 -0.40
C PRO A 378 -8.51 37.10 -1.12
#